data_45fd5eca1b12194ccd179a6c792f171e
#
_entry.id   45fd5eca1b12194ccd179a6c792f171e
#
_cell.length_a   1.000
_cell.length_b   1.000
_cell.length_c   1.000
_cell.angle_alpha   90.00
_cell.angle_beta   90.00
_cell.angle_gamma   90.00
#
_symmetry.space_group_name_H-M   'P 1'
#
loop_
_entity.id
_entity.type
_entity.pdbx_description
1 polymer ?
#
loop_
_entity_poly.entity_id
_entity_poly.type
_entity_poly.pdbx_seq_one_letter_code
_entity_poly.pdbx_strand_id
1 'polypeptide(L)'
;MFKKAVLPLLVSAGLLASAPFAQAATNLVFCSEGSPAGFDPGQYTTGTDFDASAETLYNRLSQFERGGTAVIPGLATSWDISDDGLTYTFHLREGVKFHTTPYFTPTRTFNADDVLFTFNRMIDKDMPFRKAYPTEFPYFTDMGMDTNITKVEKVDDKTVKFTLKTVDAAFIQNLAMSFASIQSAEYADKLLKEGKASDINQKPIGTGPFVFKSYQKDSNIRYTGNKDYWKPEDVKIDNLIFAITTDPSVRIQKLKKNECQVTLFPRPADLKALK
;
A
#
# COMPACT_ATOMS: atom_id res chain seq x y z
N MET A 1 -84.08 -7.92 -32.20
CA MET A 1 -83.21 -8.59 -31.23
C MET A 1 -81.71 -8.31 -31.58
N PHE A 2 -81.12 -7.34 -30.93
CA PHE A 2 -79.68 -6.97 -31.18
C PHE A 2 -78.85 -7.55 -30.03
N LYS A 3 -77.96 -8.50 -30.34
CA LYS A 3 -76.98 -9.04 -29.39
C LYS A 3 -75.79 -8.08 -29.36
N LYS A 4 -75.49 -7.50 -28.18
CA LYS A 4 -74.29 -6.72 -27.88
C LYS A 4 -73.17 -7.68 -27.63
N ALA A 5 -72.10 -7.60 -28.44
CA ALA A 5 -70.84 -8.27 -28.18
C ALA A 5 -69.99 -7.38 -27.26
N VAL A 6 -69.56 -7.91 -26.14
CA VAL A 6 -68.64 -7.30 -25.19
C VAL A 6 -67.24 -7.80 -25.53
N LEU A 7 -66.35 -6.89 -25.90
CA LEU A 7 -64.94 -7.17 -26.18
C LEU A 7 -64.14 -7.02 -24.87
N PRO A 8 -63.33 -8.01 -24.44
CA PRO A 8 -62.50 -7.85 -23.25
C PRO A 8 -61.22 -7.06 -23.59
N LEU A 9 -60.99 -6.00 -22.85
CA LEU A 9 -59.78 -5.19 -22.88
C LEU A 9 -58.65 -5.92 -22.16
N LEU A 10 -57.66 -6.44 -22.93
CA LEU A 10 -56.43 -7.01 -22.38
C LEU A 10 -55.52 -5.87 -21.94
N VAL A 11 -55.39 -5.67 -20.64
CA VAL A 11 -54.40 -4.80 -20.03
C VAL A 11 -53.06 -5.57 -19.97
N SER A 12 -52.14 -5.31 -20.89
CA SER A 12 -50.79 -5.81 -20.83
C SER A 12 -49.97 -4.97 -19.82
N ALA A 13 -49.79 -5.54 -18.63
CA ALA A 13 -48.87 -4.99 -17.64
C ALA A 13 -47.41 -5.18 -18.14
N GLY A 14 -46.83 -4.11 -18.67
CA GLY A 14 -45.39 -4.09 -19.02
C GLY A 14 -44.53 -4.15 -17.77
N LEU A 15 -43.83 -5.26 -17.55
CA LEU A 15 -42.75 -5.33 -16.59
C LEU A 15 -41.59 -4.45 -17.11
N LEU A 16 -41.43 -3.26 -16.55
CA LEU A 16 -40.22 -2.46 -16.66
C LEU A 16 -39.13 -3.17 -15.85
N ALA A 17 -38.35 -4.02 -16.50
CA ALA A 17 -37.12 -4.56 -15.94
C ALA A 17 -36.17 -3.39 -15.74
N SER A 18 -35.96 -2.94 -14.50
CA SER A 18 -34.90 -2.02 -14.13
C SER A 18 -33.57 -2.73 -14.33
N ALA A 19 -32.93 -2.51 -15.47
CA ALA A 19 -31.53 -2.91 -15.67
C ALA A 19 -30.67 -2.18 -14.62
N PRO A 20 -29.81 -2.89 -13.88
CA PRO A 20 -28.88 -2.23 -12.99
C PRO A 20 -27.97 -1.34 -13.84
N PHE A 21 -27.95 -0.04 -13.54
CA PHE A 21 -26.97 0.87 -14.13
C PHE A 21 -25.58 0.36 -13.74
N ALA A 22 -24.86 -0.23 -14.67
CA ALA A 22 -23.45 -0.53 -14.48
C ALA A 22 -22.69 0.81 -14.34
N GLN A 23 -22.28 1.13 -13.14
CA GLN A 23 -21.44 2.30 -12.88
C GLN A 23 -20.12 2.09 -13.60
N ALA A 24 -19.73 3.02 -14.46
CA ALA A 24 -18.44 2.95 -15.15
C ALA A 24 -17.30 2.97 -14.13
N ALA A 25 -16.31 2.08 -14.31
CA ALA A 25 -15.16 1.99 -13.43
C ALA A 25 -14.39 3.33 -13.42
N THR A 26 -14.04 3.80 -12.22
CA THR A 26 -13.24 5.02 -12.06
C THR A 26 -11.77 4.71 -12.27
N ASN A 27 -11.14 5.43 -13.22
CA ASN A 27 -9.73 5.26 -13.55
C ASN A 27 -8.95 6.53 -13.20
N LEU A 28 -7.78 6.36 -12.59
CA LEU A 28 -6.79 7.42 -12.41
C LEU A 28 -5.49 7.03 -13.09
N VAL A 29 -4.99 7.92 -13.95
CA VAL A 29 -3.68 7.78 -14.57
C VAL A 29 -2.73 8.80 -13.95
N PHE A 30 -1.69 8.30 -13.30
CA PHE A 30 -0.57 9.06 -12.79
C PHE A 30 0.59 8.97 -13.77
N CYS A 31 1.00 10.09 -14.34
CA CYS A 31 2.20 10.16 -15.17
C CYS A 31 3.44 10.20 -14.26
N SER A 32 4.01 9.01 -14.02
CA SER A 32 5.22 8.83 -13.22
C SER A 32 6.48 9.25 -13.99
N GLU A 33 7.44 9.79 -13.28
CA GLU A 33 8.71 10.26 -13.85
C GLU A 33 9.73 9.15 -14.11
N GLY A 34 9.51 7.95 -13.60
CA GLY A 34 10.44 6.83 -13.77
C GLY A 34 9.83 5.47 -13.41
N SER A 35 10.57 4.45 -13.76
CA SER A 35 10.31 3.07 -13.38
C SER A 35 10.82 2.81 -11.97
N PRO A 36 10.02 2.20 -11.06
CA PRO A 36 10.55 1.74 -9.80
C PRO A 36 11.55 0.60 -10.01
N ALA A 37 12.56 0.54 -9.13
CA ALA A 37 13.52 -0.56 -9.11
C ALA A 37 12.90 -1.83 -8.52
N GLY A 38 11.84 -1.69 -7.70
CA GLY A 38 11.07 -2.78 -7.13
C GLY A 38 9.96 -2.29 -6.22
N PHE A 39 9.36 -3.24 -5.49
CA PHE A 39 8.17 -3.00 -4.68
C PHE A 39 8.35 -3.35 -3.20
N ASP A 40 9.58 -3.54 -2.74
CA ASP A 40 9.89 -3.67 -1.31
C ASP A 40 10.43 -2.34 -0.77
N PRO A 41 9.61 -1.52 -0.10
CA PRO A 41 9.98 -0.15 0.28
C PRO A 41 11.21 -0.05 1.19
N GLY A 42 11.51 -1.10 1.94
CA GLY A 42 12.69 -1.13 2.82
C GLY A 42 14.01 -1.02 2.08
N GLN A 43 14.07 -1.44 0.82
CA GLN A 43 15.30 -1.53 0.02
C GLN A 43 15.66 -0.24 -0.71
N TYR A 44 14.73 0.72 -0.82
CA TYR A 44 14.86 1.87 -1.72
C TYR A 44 14.83 3.20 -0.98
N THR A 45 15.28 4.25 -1.68
CA THR A 45 15.34 5.62 -1.15
C THR A 45 14.73 6.66 -2.09
N THR A 46 14.20 6.25 -3.26
CA THR A 46 13.68 7.19 -4.25
C THR A 46 12.16 7.37 -4.11
N GLY A 47 11.68 8.59 -4.42
CA GLY A 47 10.25 8.88 -4.43
C GLY A 47 9.48 7.98 -5.40
N THR A 48 10.06 7.67 -6.57
CA THR A 48 9.47 6.79 -7.59
C THR A 48 9.18 5.39 -7.05
N ASP A 49 10.10 4.82 -6.25
CA ASP A 49 9.91 3.51 -5.62
C ASP A 49 8.82 3.57 -4.54
N PHE A 50 8.80 4.65 -3.73
CA PHE A 50 7.82 4.80 -2.67
C PHE A 50 6.41 5.05 -3.20
N ASP A 51 6.26 5.88 -4.22
CA ASP A 51 4.96 6.13 -4.86
C ASP A 51 4.37 4.83 -5.43
N ALA A 52 5.23 4.02 -6.08
CA ALA A 52 4.80 2.76 -6.67
C ALA A 52 4.52 1.65 -5.65
N SER A 53 5.09 1.73 -4.44
CA SER A 53 5.01 0.66 -3.44
C SER A 53 4.40 1.10 -2.12
N ALA A 54 5.14 1.87 -1.30
CA ALA A 54 4.76 2.20 0.07
C ALA A 54 3.41 2.94 0.17
N GLU A 55 3.15 3.87 -0.75
CA GLU A 55 1.95 4.72 -0.72
C GLU A 55 0.73 4.06 -1.37
N THR A 56 0.95 3.04 -2.19
CA THR A 56 -0.11 2.32 -2.91
C THR A 56 -0.45 0.96 -2.29
N LEU A 57 0.57 0.18 -1.95
CA LEU A 57 0.43 -1.24 -1.63
C LEU A 57 0.48 -1.56 -0.15
N TYR A 58 1.07 -0.70 0.67
CA TYR A 58 1.38 -1.02 2.06
C TYR A 58 0.77 -0.03 3.05
N ASN A 59 0.82 -0.41 4.32
CA ASN A 59 0.60 0.48 5.46
C ASN A 59 1.74 0.29 6.48
N ARG A 60 1.84 1.24 7.39
CA ARG A 60 2.84 1.31 8.47
C ARG A 60 2.15 1.27 9.83
N LEU A 61 2.90 1.07 10.91
CA LEU A 61 2.35 1.11 12.27
C LEU A 61 1.78 2.50 12.60
N SER A 62 2.54 3.53 12.31
CA SER A 62 2.14 4.93 12.31
C SER A 62 2.22 5.50 10.90
N GLN A 63 1.61 6.63 10.64
CA GLN A 63 1.65 7.29 9.34
C GLN A 63 1.62 8.80 9.52
N PHE A 64 2.10 9.55 8.54
CA PHE A 64 1.93 11.00 8.53
C PHE A 64 0.49 11.36 8.13
N GLU A 65 -0.03 12.42 8.76
CA GLU A 65 -1.26 13.05 8.31
C GLU A 65 -1.10 13.55 6.88
N ARG A 66 -2.13 13.36 6.05
CA ARG A 66 -2.09 13.83 4.66
C ARG A 66 -1.96 15.35 4.58
N GLY A 67 -0.93 15.81 3.90
CA GLY A 67 -0.62 17.24 3.76
C GLY A 67 0.00 17.88 5.00
N GLY A 68 0.38 17.08 6.01
CA GLY A 68 0.99 17.51 7.25
C GLY A 68 2.21 16.67 7.64
N THR A 69 2.77 16.98 8.79
CA THR A 69 3.90 16.26 9.40
C THR A 69 3.53 15.60 10.73
N ALA A 70 2.29 15.77 11.17
CA ALA A 70 1.79 15.13 12.38
C ALA A 70 1.73 13.60 12.16
N VAL A 71 2.11 12.85 13.18
CA VAL A 71 2.03 11.39 13.15
C VAL A 71 0.70 10.95 13.74
N ILE A 72 0.00 10.10 13.01
CA ILE A 72 -1.30 9.55 13.37
C ILE A 72 -1.27 8.02 13.34
N PRO A 73 -2.23 7.34 13.99
CA PRO A 73 -2.38 5.89 13.91
C PRO A 73 -2.50 5.35 12.48
N GLY A 74 -1.81 4.22 12.23
CA GLY A 74 -1.92 3.43 11.02
C GLY A 74 -2.41 2.01 11.32
N LEU A 75 -1.55 1.00 11.13
CA LEU A 75 -1.82 -0.38 11.55
C LEU A 75 -1.76 -0.56 13.07
N ALA A 76 -1.08 0.33 13.80
CA ALA A 76 -1.29 0.48 15.23
C ALA A 76 -2.41 1.48 15.49
N THR A 77 -3.32 1.18 16.41
CA THR A 77 -4.40 2.06 16.85
C THR A 77 -3.94 3.06 17.90
N SER A 78 -2.91 2.68 18.66
CA SER A 78 -2.26 3.48 19.69
C SER A 78 -0.90 2.89 20.05
N TRP A 79 -0.14 3.61 20.85
CA TRP A 79 1.12 3.15 21.44
C TRP A 79 1.36 3.79 22.79
N ASP A 80 2.06 3.06 23.66
CA ASP A 80 2.52 3.52 24.95
C ASP A 80 4.05 3.63 24.93
N ILE A 81 4.57 4.66 25.59
CA ILE A 81 6.01 4.88 25.74
C ILE A 81 6.32 4.81 27.23
N SER A 82 7.32 4.00 27.61
CA SER A 82 7.78 3.92 29.00
C SER A 82 8.38 5.25 29.48
N ASP A 83 8.37 5.45 30.80
CA ASP A 83 8.85 6.70 31.44
C ASP A 83 10.32 7.01 31.10
N ASP A 84 11.13 5.97 30.88
CA ASP A 84 12.52 6.12 30.44
C ASP A 84 12.70 6.37 28.93
N GLY A 85 11.61 6.33 28.17
CA GLY A 85 11.61 6.54 26.72
C GLY A 85 12.26 5.41 25.90
N LEU A 86 12.54 4.25 26.51
CA LEU A 86 13.26 3.15 25.87
C LEU A 86 12.36 2.03 25.35
N THR A 87 11.10 1.98 25.79
CA THR A 87 10.17 0.92 25.40
C THR A 87 8.93 1.52 24.75
N TYR A 88 8.58 1.00 23.58
CA TYR A 88 7.40 1.39 22.82
C TYR A 88 6.49 0.18 22.65
N THR A 89 5.28 0.24 23.17
CA THR A 89 4.28 -0.84 23.06
C THR A 89 3.19 -0.40 22.10
N PHE A 90 3.05 -1.10 20.99
CA PHE A 90 2.05 -0.82 19.96
C PHE A 90 0.85 -1.75 20.06
N HIS A 91 -0.35 -1.18 20.06
CA HIS A 91 -1.62 -1.90 20.01
C HIS A 91 -2.08 -1.98 18.56
N LEU A 92 -2.14 -3.18 18.00
CA LEU A 92 -2.36 -3.41 16.58
C LEU A 92 -3.84 -3.40 16.21
N ARG A 93 -4.14 -2.91 15.01
CA ARG A 93 -5.47 -2.94 14.41
C ARG A 93 -5.85 -4.37 14.05
N GLU A 94 -7.07 -4.76 14.43
CA GLU A 94 -7.63 -6.08 14.11
C GLU A 94 -8.37 -6.08 12.77
N GLY A 95 -8.51 -7.25 12.15
CA GLY A 95 -9.32 -7.46 10.96
C GLY A 95 -8.73 -6.90 9.66
N VAL A 96 -7.52 -6.38 9.68
CA VAL A 96 -6.85 -5.87 8.46
C VAL A 96 -6.44 -7.04 7.57
N LYS A 97 -6.93 -7.05 6.34
CA LYS A 97 -6.63 -8.09 5.35
C LYS A 97 -5.43 -7.73 4.50
N PHE A 98 -4.57 -8.72 4.23
CA PHE A 98 -3.60 -8.62 3.15
C PHE A 98 -4.26 -8.80 1.79
N HIS A 99 -3.61 -8.31 0.74
CA HIS A 99 -4.08 -8.44 -0.63
C HIS A 99 -4.21 -9.90 -1.06
N THR A 100 -5.31 -10.23 -1.75
CA THR A 100 -5.46 -11.47 -2.50
C THR A 100 -5.07 -11.24 -3.95
N THR A 101 -4.17 -12.07 -4.46
CA THR A 101 -3.63 -12.00 -5.82
C THR A 101 -3.59 -13.39 -6.44
N PRO A 102 -3.37 -13.55 -7.77
CA PRO A 102 -3.22 -14.86 -8.38
C PRO A 102 -2.05 -15.70 -7.83
N TYR A 103 -1.06 -15.06 -7.19
CA TYR A 103 0.12 -15.72 -6.64
C TYR A 103 0.09 -15.91 -5.13
N PHE A 104 -0.88 -15.30 -4.42
CA PHE A 104 -1.04 -15.44 -2.96
C PHE A 104 -2.47 -15.18 -2.50
N THR A 105 -2.99 -16.09 -1.68
CA THR A 105 -4.25 -15.93 -0.94
C THR A 105 -3.93 -16.01 0.55
N PRO A 106 -4.09 -14.92 1.31
CA PRO A 106 -3.87 -14.93 2.76
C PRO A 106 -4.84 -15.89 3.47
N THR A 107 -4.36 -16.60 4.50
CA THR A 107 -5.19 -17.46 5.35
C THR A 107 -5.56 -16.79 6.67
N ARG A 108 -4.92 -15.68 6.99
CA ARG A 108 -5.17 -14.87 8.19
C ARG A 108 -5.12 -13.36 7.91
N THR A 109 -5.59 -12.58 8.85
CA THR A 109 -5.44 -11.13 8.87
C THR A 109 -4.07 -10.72 9.44
N PHE A 110 -3.72 -9.45 9.29
CA PHE A 110 -2.55 -8.83 9.89
C PHE A 110 -2.50 -9.05 11.40
N ASN A 111 -1.32 -9.36 11.92
CA ASN A 111 -1.06 -9.51 13.34
C ASN A 111 0.42 -9.18 13.70
N ALA A 112 0.81 -9.43 14.93
CA ALA A 112 2.15 -9.17 15.45
C ALA A 112 3.27 -9.88 14.68
N ASP A 113 3.02 -11.07 14.11
CA ASP A 113 4.04 -11.82 13.36
C ASP A 113 4.53 -11.07 12.13
N ASP A 114 3.66 -10.28 11.51
CA ASP A 114 4.00 -9.46 10.33
C ASP A 114 4.93 -8.30 10.71
N VAL A 115 4.69 -7.71 11.87
CA VAL A 115 5.56 -6.67 12.43
C VAL A 115 6.94 -7.26 12.77
N LEU A 116 6.95 -8.40 13.46
CA LEU A 116 8.20 -9.09 13.80
C LEU A 116 8.99 -9.46 12.55
N PHE A 117 8.34 -10.03 11.52
CA PHE A 117 8.99 -10.36 10.27
C PHE A 117 9.61 -9.11 9.62
N THR A 118 8.83 -8.03 9.51
CA THR A 118 9.25 -6.80 8.84
C THR A 118 10.51 -6.22 9.47
N PHE A 119 10.55 -6.07 10.79
CA PHE A 119 11.69 -5.44 11.46
C PHE A 119 12.84 -6.37 11.69
N ASN A 120 12.58 -7.64 12.07
CA ASN A 120 13.67 -8.59 12.32
C ASN A 120 14.46 -8.89 11.05
N ARG A 121 13.85 -8.94 9.85
CA ARG A 121 14.63 -9.09 8.61
C ARG A 121 15.55 -7.91 8.31
N MET A 122 15.25 -6.71 8.85
CA MET A 122 16.11 -5.53 8.73
C MET A 122 17.22 -5.53 9.79
N ILE A 123 16.96 -6.05 10.97
CA ILE A 123 17.89 -6.08 12.11
C ILE A 123 18.80 -7.31 12.04
N ASP A 124 18.25 -8.50 11.84
CA ASP A 124 18.95 -9.77 11.95
C ASP A 124 19.41 -10.29 10.57
N LYS A 125 20.70 -10.15 10.29
CA LYS A 125 21.35 -10.64 9.05
C LYS A 125 21.35 -12.17 8.98
N ASP A 126 21.16 -12.86 10.11
CA ASP A 126 21.15 -14.30 10.20
C ASP A 126 19.76 -14.93 10.03
N MET A 127 18.72 -14.10 9.97
CA MET A 127 17.36 -14.54 9.71
C MET A 127 17.29 -15.35 8.39
N PRO A 128 16.62 -16.52 8.36
CA PRO A 128 16.56 -17.38 7.16
C PRO A 128 16.12 -16.67 5.90
N PHE A 129 15.10 -15.81 5.99
CA PHE A 129 14.63 -15.03 4.84
C PHE A 129 15.69 -14.04 4.34
N ARG A 130 16.41 -13.37 5.26
CA ARG A 130 17.49 -12.43 4.93
C ARG A 130 18.66 -13.14 4.25
N LYS A 131 19.00 -14.37 4.68
CA LYS A 131 20.02 -15.21 4.03
C LYS A 131 19.59 -15.70 2.65
N ALA A 132 18.32 -16.04 2.47
CA ALA A 132 17.78 -16.48 1.18
C ALA A 132 17.67 -15.34 0.17
N TYR A 133 17.46 -14.12 0.64
CA TYR A 133 17.42 -12.90 -0.17
C TYR A 133 18.24 -11.78 0.50
N PRO A 134 19.57 -11.81 0.35
CA PRO A 134 20.46 -10.77 0.86
C PRO A 134 20.14 -9.42 0.21
N THR A 135 19.89 -8.41 1.04
CA THR A 135 19.57 -7.05 0.58
C THR A 135 19.97 -6.03 1.64
N GLU A 136 20.08 -4.76 1.27
CA GLU A 136 20.34 -3.67 2.19
C GLU A 136 19.06 -2.87 2.46
N PHE A 137 19.03 -2.17 3.61
CA PHE A 137 17.91 -1.33 4.04
C PHE A 137 18.44 0.07 4.40
N PRO A 138 18.74 0.91 3.37
CA PRO A 138 19.49 2.14 3.55
C PRO A 138 18.90 3.09 4.59
N TYR A 139 17.61 3.47 4.49
CA TYR A 139 17.00 4.36 5.47
C TYR A 139 17.05 3.80 6.90
N PHE A 140 16.81 2.50 7.05
CA PHE A 140 16.83 1.85 8.36
C PHE A 140 18.20 1.91 9.01
N THR A 141 19.26 1.66 8.24
CA THR A 141 20.65 1.69 8.73
C THR A 141 21.17 3.12 8.87
N ASP A 142 20.88 4.01 7.92
CA ASP A 142 21.36 5.39 7.95
C ASP A 142 20.76 6.19 9.13
N MET A 143 19.54 5.82 9.57
CA MET A 143 18.92 6.36 10.78
C MET A 143 19.40 5.67 12.08
N GLY A 144 20.32 4.71 11.98
CA GLY A 144 20.84 3.97 13.14
C GLY A 144 19.81 3.07 13.83
N MET A 145 18.70 2.75 13.17
CA MET A 145 17.64 1.93 13.77
C MET A 145 18.08 0.48 13.97
N ASP A 146 18.96 -0.03 13.10
CA ASP A 146 19.56 -1.36 13.20
C ASP A 146 20.44 -1.55 14.44
N THR A 147 21.02 -0.47 14.94
CA THR A 147 21.88 -0.47 16.16
C THR A 147 21.13 -0.02 17.41
N ASN A 148 20.07 0.77 17.26
CA ASN A 148 19.29 1.31 18.36
C ASN A 148 18.15 0.40 18.80
N ILE A 149 17.48 -0.32 17.88
CA ILE A 149 16.45 -1.31 18.22
C ILE A 149 17.16 -2.58 18.70
N THR A 150 17.11 -2.83 20.01
CA THR A 150 17.73 -4.02 20.62
C THR A 150 16.82 -5.22 20.57
N LYS A 151 15.50 -5.03 20.49
CA LYS A 151 14.52 -6.11 20.48
C LYS A 151 13.19 -5.67 19.90
N VAL A 152 12.56 -6.57 19.14
CA VAL A 152 11.16 -6.49 18.75
C VAL A 152 10.47 -7.75 19.23
N GLU A 153 9.46 -7.62 20.08
CA GLU A 153 8.82 -8.74 20.78
C GLU A 153 7.32 -8.78 20.48
N LYS A 154 6.84 -9.98 20.21
CA LYS A 154 5.41 -10.28 20.24
C LYS A 154 4.98 -10.47 21.69
N VAL A 155 4.12 -9.60 22.20
CA VAL A 155 3.47 -9.78 23.52
C VAL A 155 2.29 -10.74 23.36
N ASP A 156 1.46 -10.49 22.36
CA ASP A 156 0.38 -11.34 21.87
C ASP A 156 0.11 -11.00 20.37
N ASP A 157 -0.95 -11.57 19.78
CA ASP A 157 -1.26 -11.36 18.35
C ASP A 157 -1.60 -9.89 18.01
N LYS A 158 -1.95 -9.07 19.00
CA LYS A 158 -2.40 -7.69 18.84
C LYS A 158 -1.46 -6.67 19.46
N THR A 159 -0.34 -7.12 20.04
CA THR A 159 0.56 -6.24 20.79
C THR A 159 2.00 -6.59 20.50
N VAL A 160 2.76 -5.59 20.06
CA VAL A 160 4.21 -5.69 19.86
C VAL A 160 4.94 -4.65 20.67
N LYS A 161 6.15 -5.00 21.10
CA LYS A 161 7.00 -4.14 21.91
C LYS A 161 8.36 -3.97 21.25
N PHE A 162 8.78 -2.73 21.07
CA PHE A 162 10.14 -2.37 20.66
C PHE A 162 10.92 -1.89 21.89
N THR A 163 12.15 -2.36 22.02
CA THR A 163 13.09 -1.89 23.04
C THR A 163 14.28 -1.23 22.36
N LEU A 164 14.58 -0.01 22.76
CA LEU A 164 15.67 0.80 22.25
C LEU A 164 16.87 0.77 23.21
N LYS A 165 18.07 0.92 22.67
CA LYS A 165 19.31 1.08 23.41
C LYS A 165 19.44 2.49 23.99
N THR A 166 19.01 3.48 23.23
CA THR A 166 19.03 4.91 23.60
C THR A 166 17.71 5.56 23.21
N VAL A 167 17.32 6.59 23.95
CA VAL A 167 16.10 7.37 23.65
C VAL A 167 16.22 7.98 22.25
N ASP A 168 15.19 7.79 21.45
CA ASP A 168 15.06 8.40 20.12
C ASP A 168 13.73 9.15 20.03
N ALA A 169 13.80 10.48 20.07
CA ALA A 169 12.61 11.33 19.99
C ALA A 169 11.90 11.26 18.63
N ALA A 170 12.60 10.81 17.58
CA ALA A 170 12.05 10.65 16.23
C ALA A 170 11.54 9.24 15.94
N PHE A 171 11.62 8.30 16.90
CA PHE A 171 11.33 6.89 16.64
C PHE A 171 9.95 6.65 16.03
N ILE A 172 8.90 7.30 16.56
CA ILE A 172 7.53 7.15 16.01
C ILE A 172 7.43 7.74 14.60
N GLN A 173 8.09 8.88 14.34
CA GLN A 173 8.15 9.51 13.02
C GLN A 173 8.89 8.60 12.02
N ASN A 174 9.98 7.98 12.45
CA ASN A 174 10.74 7.04 11.63
C ASN A 174 9.88 5.83 11.24
N LEU A 175 9.03 5.33 12.14
CA LEU A 175 8.06 4.27 11.85
C LEU A 175 6.92 4.69 10.91
N ALA A 176 6.71 5.99 10.71
CA ALA A 176 5.76 6.51 9.73
C ALA A 176 6.35 6.66 8.32
N MET A 177 7.67 6.50 8.16
CA MET A 177 8.33 6.60 6.87
C MET A 177 8.11 5.37 5.99
N SER A 178 8.23 5.56 4.68
CA SER A 178 7.93 4.55 3.65
C SER A 178 8.68 3.22 3.84
N PHE A 179 9.93 3.25 4.28
CA PHE A 179 10.74 2.05 4.50
C PHE A 179 10.16 1.11 5.60
N ALA A 180 9.39 1.66 6.54
CA ALA A 180 8.78 0.90 7.64
C ALA A 180 7.44 0.23 7.26
N SER A 181 7.19 0.06 5.97
CA SER A 181 6.00 -0.62 5.44
C SER A 181 5.94 -2.08 5.89
N ILE A 182 4.80 -2.49 6.44
CA ILE A 182 4.63 -3.83 7.00
C ILE A 182 4.43 -4.86 5.89
N GLN A 183 5.21 -5.92 5.95
CA GLN A 183 5.21 -7.05 5.03
C GLN A 183 4.49 -8.25 5.65
N SER A 184 3.88 -9.12 4.81
CA SER A 184 3.24 -10.34 5.28
C SER A 184 4.26 -11.43 5.63
N ALA A 185 4.30 -11.85 6.89
CA ALA A 185 5.11 -12.99 7.33
C ALA A 185 4.67 -14.29 6.67
N GLU A 186 3.36 -14.50 6.51
CA GLU A 186 2.79 -15.68 5.85
C GLU A 186 3.24 -15.78 4.39
N TYR A 187 3.23 -14.67 3.66
CA TYR A 187 3.71 -14.62 2.29
C TYR A 187 5.22 -14.86 2.20
N ALA A 188 5.99 -14.25 3.10
CA ALA A 188 7.42 -14.47 3.17
C ALA A 188 7.78 -15.93 3.46
N ASP A 189 7.08 -16.59 4.38
CA ASP A 189 7.25 -18.01 4.68
C ASP A 189 6.96 -18.89 3.46
N LYS A 190 5.89 -18.58 2.72
CA LYS A 190 5.59 -19.25 1.45
C LYS A 190 6.73 -19.09 0.46
N LEU A 191 7.20 -17.87 0.23
CA LEU A 191 8.28 -17.60 -0.71
C LEU A 191 9.60 -18.28 -0.30
N LEU A 192 9.90 -18.30 0.99
CA LEU A 192 11.09 -18.99 1.51
C LEU A 192 11.02 -20.49 1.27
N LYS A 193 9.87 -21.13 1.54
CA LYS A 193 9.65 -22.57 1.30
C LYS A 193 9.74 -22.93 -0.19
N GLU A 194 9.34 -22.02 -1.08
CA GLU A 194 9.41 -22.21 -2.52
C GLU A 194 10.78 -21.86 -3.12
N GLY A 195 11.74 -21.36 -2.33
CA GLY A 195 13.03 -20.88 -2.83
C GLY A 195 12.93 -19.61 -3.69
N LYS A 196 11.90 -18.78 -3.48
CA LYS A 196 11.59 -17.58 -4.26
C LYS A 196 11.59 -16.31 -3.41
N ALA A 197 12.43 -16.22 -2.40
CA ALA A 197 12.43 -15.10 -1.45
C ALA A 197 12.54 -13.72 -2.15
N SER A 198 13.25 -13.62 -3.27
CA SER A 198 13.34 -12.38 -4.07
C SER A 198 12.02 -11.93 -4.70
N ASP A 199 11.04 -12.82 -4.86
CA ASP A 199 9.71 -12.46 -5.39
C ASP A 199 8.97 -11.44 -4.50
N ILE A 200 9.34 -11.31 -3.23
CA ILE A 200 8.79 -10.28 -2.33
C ILE A 200 8.95 -8.86 -2.93
N ASN A 201 10.01 -8.64 -3.68
CA ASN A 201 10.31 -7.37 -4.35
C ASN A 201 9.66 -7.23 -5.74
N GLN A 202 9.17 -8.31 -6.33
CA GLN A 202 8.61 -8.33 -7.69
C GLN A 202 7.09 -8.56 -7.70
N LYS A 203 6.59 -9.27 -6.71
CA LYS A 203 5.20 -9.67 -6.54
C LYS A 203 4.71 -9.24 -5.15
N PRO A 204 4.48 -7.94 -4.95
CA PRO A 204 4.21 -7.39 -3.63
C PRO A 204 2.85 -7.83 -3.07
N ILE A 205 2.81 -8.08 -1.76
CA ILE A 205 1.60 -8.31 -0.97
C ILE A 205 1.63 -7.37 0.22
N GLY A 206 0.66 -6.48 0.28
CA GLY A 206 0.51 -5.52 1.37
C GLY A 206 -0.93 -5.43 1.86
N THR A 207 -1.19 -4.43 2.70
CA THR A 207 -2.50 -4.12 3.27
C THR A 207 -3.07 -2.80 2.75
N GLY A 208 -2.39 -2.18 1.78
CA GLY A 208 -2.67 -0.83 1.30
C GLY A 208 -3.96 -0.69 0.47
N PRO A 209 -4.26 0.55 0.06
CA PRO A 209 -5.51 0.89 -0.62
C PRO A 209 -5.61 0.33 -2.06
N PHE A 210 -4.50 -0.12 -2.65
CA PHE A 210 -4.47 -0.68 -3.99
C PHE A 210 -3.81 -2.05 -4.00
N VAL A 211 -4.27 -2.93 -4.90
CA VAL A 211 -3.76 -4.28 -5.15
C VAL A 211 -2.97 -4.27 -6.45
N PHE A 212 -1.74 -4.76 -6.40
CA PHE A 212 -0.86 -4.89 -7.56
C PHE A 212 -1.43 -5.85 -8.62
N LYS A 213 -1.34 -5.46 -9.90
CA LYS A 213 -1.78 -6.27 -11.04
C LYS A 213 -0.65 -6.63 -11.97
N SER A 214 0.12 -5.64 -12.42
CA SER A 214 1.21 -5.86 -13.36
C SER A 214 2.18 -4.70 -13.39
N TYR A 215 3.42 -4.98 -13.75
CA TYR A 215 4.45 -4.01 -14.03
C TYR A 215 5.15 -4.34 -15.35
N GLN A 216 5.18 -3.38 -16.25
CA GLN A 216 5.98 -3.39 -17.46
C GLN A 216 6.98 -2.24 -17.35
N LYS A 217 8.26 -2.58 -17.15
CA LYS A 217 9.33 -1.60 -17.00
C LYS A 217 9.30 -0.61 -18.18
N ASP A 218 9.53 0.67 -17.85
CA ASP A 218 9.56 1.80 -18.80
C ASP A 218 8.24 2.04 -19.55
N SER A 219 7.15 1.39 -19.14
CA SER A 219 5.83 1.51 -19.73
C SER A 219 4.76 1.86 -18.68
N ASN A 220 4.34 0.90 -17.87
CA ASN A 220 3.28 1.16 -16.90
C ASN A 220 3.27 0.18 -15.72
N ILE A 221 2.65 0.64 -14.62
CA ILE A 221 2.25 -0.20 -13.50
C ILE A 221 0.73 -0.11 -13.39
N ARG A 222 0.07 -1.24 -13.13
CA ARG A 222 -1.38 -1.32 -12.97
C ARG A 222 -1.76 -1.83 -11.60
N TYR A 223 -2.74 -1.18 -11.01
CA TYR A 223 -3.32 -1.54 -9.72
C TYR A 223 -4.84 -1.52 -9.81
N THR A 224 -5.50 -2.25 -8.92
CA THR A 224 -6.94 -2.12 -8.68
C THR A 224 -7.20 -1.66 -7.26
N GLY A 225 -8.27 -0.92 -7.04
CA GLY A 225 -8.70 -0.52 -5.70
C GLY A 225 -8.95 -1.75 -4.82
N ASN A 226 -8.41 -1.71 -3.59
CA ASN A 226 -8.59 -2.76 -2.61
C ASN A 226 -9.99 -2.66 -1.98
N LYS A 227 -10.90 -3.54 -2.38
CA LYS A 227 -12.28 -3.56 -1.87
C LYS A 227 -12.38 -4.01 -0.40
N ASP A 228 -11.33 -4.66 0.11
CA ASP A 228 -11.20 -5.10 1.50
C ASP A 228 -10.33 -4.18 2.36
N TYR A 229 -10.05 -2.96 1.88
CA TYR A 229 -9.22 -2.01 2.61
C TYR A 229 -9.88 -1.66 3.96
N TRP A 230 -9.09 -1.64 5.03
CA TRP A 230 -9.56 -1.39 6.39
C TRP A 230 -10.12 0.03 6.61
N LYS A 231 -9.90 0.93 5.65
CA LYS A 231 -10.42 2.30 5.61
C LYS A 231 -11.09 2.55 4.24
N PRO A 232 -12.26 1.94 3.99
CA PRO A 232 -12.87 1.88 2.66
C PRO A 232 -13.21 3.25 2.08
N GLU A 233 -13.43 4.27 2.92
CA GLU A 233 -13.69 5.64 2.49
C GLU A 233 -12.49 6.28 1.76
N ASP A 234 -11.30 5.75 1.90
CA ASP A 234 -10.09 6.22 1.21
C ASP A 234 -9.93 5.62 -0.20
N VAL A 235 -10.67 4.54 -0.53
CA VAL A 235 -10.57 3.84 -1.83
C VAL A 235 -11.72 4.26 -2.74
N LYS A 236 -11.51 5.34 -3.50
CA LYS A 236 -12.52 5.92 -4.41
C LYS A 236 -12.26 5.62 -5.89
N ILE A 237 -11.16 4.95 -6.19
CA ILE A 237 -10.68 4.67 -7.54
C ILE A 237 -10.67 3.16 -7.74
N ASP A 238 -11.26 2.69 -8.84
CA ASP A 238 -11.27 1.26 -9.17
C ASP A 238 -9.95 0.81 -9.81
N ASN A 239 -9.36 1.64 -10.68
CA ASN A 239 -8.09 1.35 -11.34
C ASN A 239 -7.14 2.53 -11.23
N LEU A 240 -5.92 2.24 -10.78
CA LEU A 240 -4.81 3.18 -10.75
C LEU A 240 -3.75 2.71 -11.74
N ILE A 241 -3.32 3.60 -12.63
CA ILE A 241 -2.31 3.31 -13.65
C ILE A 241 -1.17 4.31 -13.49
N PHE A 242 0.05 3.82 -13.28
CA PHE A 242 1.25 4.63 -13.40
C PHE A 242 1.74 4.53 -14.85
N ALA A 243 1.55 5.59 -15.62
CA ALA A 243 2.08 5.72 -16.97
C ALA A 243 3.49 6.31 -16.89
N ILE A 244 4.50 5.48 -17.07
CA ILE A 244 5.90 5.89 -16.96
C ILE A 244 6.23 6.81 -18.12
N THR A 245 6.58 8.06 -17.80
CA THR A 245 6.83 9.12 -18.77
C THR A 245 7.97 9.98 -18.25
N THR A 246 9.18 9.67 -18.64
CA THR A 246 10.42 10.27 -18.10
C THR A 246 10.60 11.74 -18.49
N ASP A 247 10.19 12.13 -19.69
CA ASP A 247 10.30 13.52 -20.14
C ASP A 247 9.23 14.42 -19.48
N PRO A 248 9.65 15.47 -18.73
CA PRO A 248 8.71 16.34 -18.02
C PRO A 248 7.80 17.14 -18.96
N SER A 249 8.25 17.50 -20.19
CA SER A 249 7.43 18.24 -21.15
C SER A 249 6.31 17.36 -21.68
N VAL A 250 6.61 16.09 -21.93
CA VAL A 250 5.62 15.09 -22.38
C VAL A 250 4.59 14.84 -21.25
N ARG A 251 5.02 14.76 -19.99
CA ARG A 251 4.08 14.63 -18.85
C ARG A 251 3.09 15.80 -18.81
N ILE A 252 3.57 17.04 -18.98
CA ILE A 252 2.70 18.23 -19.01
C ILE A 252 1.74 18.20 -20.20
N GLN A 253 2.20 17.77 -21.37
CA GLN A 253 1.30 17.64 -22.54
C GLN A 253 0.22 16.59 -22.32
N LYS A 254 0.56 15.44 -21.73
CA LYS A 254 -0.40 14.40 -21.36
C LYS A 254 -1.42 14.90 -20.33
N LEU A 255 -0.97 15.64 -19.31
CA LEU A 255 -1.85 16.27 -18.32
C LEU A 255 -2.86 17.22 -18.99
N LYS A 256 -2.39 18.11 -19.89
CA LYS A 256 -3.25 19.05 -20.63
C LYS A 256 -4.28 18.36 -21.53
N LYS A 257 -3.94 17.19 -22.07
CA LYS A 257 -4.84 16.37 -22.91
C LYS A 257 -5.72 15.41 -22.08
N ASN A 258 -5.62 15.45 -20.76
CA ASN A 258 -6.30 14.51 -19.85
C ASN A 258 -5.94 13.04 -20.09
N GLU A 259 -4.75 12.78 -20.65
CA GLU A 259 -4.19 11.43 -20.76
C GLU A 259 -3.60 10.95 -19.41
N CYS A 260 -3.25 11.90 -18.53
CA CYS A 260 -3.00 11.72 -17.10
C CYS A 260 -3.82 12.74 -16.33
N GLN A 261 -4.19 12.41 -15.10
CA GLN A 261 -4.87 13.31 -14.17
C GLN A 261 -3.92 13.87 -13.11
N VAL A 262 -2.78 13.20 -12.89
CA VAL A 262 -1.76 13.61 -11.91
C VAL A 262 -0.38 13.46 -12.51
N THR A 263 0.51 14.39 -12.19
CA THR A 263 1.97 14.29 -12.41
C THR A 263 2.71 15.03 -11.33
N LEU A 264 3.96 14.66 -11.09
CA LEU A 264 4.86 15.32 -10.15
C LEU A 264 5.94 16.13 -10.89
N PHE A 265 6.54 17.06 -10.17
CA PHE A 265 7.71 17.84 -10.59
C PHE A 265 7.57 18.49 -11.97
N PRO A 266 6.52 19.34 -12.19
CA PRO A 266 6.47 20.16 -13.39
C PRO A 266 7.66 21.14 -13.38
N ARG A 267 8.20 21.43 -14.56
CA ARG A 267 9.26 22.46 -14.64
C ARG A 267 8.68 23.83 -14.25
N PRO A 268 9.45 24.69 -13.58
CA PRO A 268 8.98 26.05 -13.21
C PRO A 268 8.39 26.85 -14.39
N ALA A 269 8.95 26.69 -15.59
CA ALA A 269 8.46 27.33 -16.80
C ALA A 269 7.05 26.88 -17.23
N ASP A 270 6.66 25.64 -16.88
CA ASP A 270 5.37 25.06 -17.24
C ASP A 270 4.24 25.50 -16.30
N LEU A 271 4.57 25.96 -15.08
CA LEU A 271 3.58 26.31 -14.04
C LEU A 271 2.57 27.38 -14.47
N LYS A 272 3.02 28.38 -15.27
CA LYS A 272 2.11 29.42 -15.78
C LYS A 272 1.05 28.88 -16.75
N ALA A 273 1.37 27.81 -17.44
CA ALA A 273 0.48 27.19 -18.43
C ALA A 273 -0.45 26.11 -17.82
N LEU A 274 -0.28 25.82 -16.53
CA LEU A 274 -1.10 24.87 -15.76
C LEU A 274 -2.12 25.58 -14.84
N LYS A 275 -2.07 26.91 -14.74
CA LYS A 275 -3.07 27.76 -14.09
C LYS A 275 -4.16 28.16 -15.09
#